data_af065c4558c9d04a40b203dd77f775a0
#
_entry.id   af065c4558c9d04a40b203dd77f775a0
#
_cell.length_a   1.000
_cell.length_b   1.000
_cell.length_c   1.000
_cell.angle_alpha   90.00
_cell.angle_beta   90.00
_cell.angle_gamma   90.00
#
_symmetry.space_group_name_H-M   'P 1'
#
loop_
_entity.id
_entity.type
_entity.pdbx_description
1 polymer ?
#
loop_
_entity_poly.entity_id
_entity_poly.type
_entity_poly.pdbx_seq_one_letter_code
_entity_poly.pdbx_strand_id
1 'polypeptide(L)'
;MKQPVELPEINENGYYEIRLESIGGLGANLCGKLLGELGALYLGLNSASFSSYGSEKRGSPVKAYIRWCGEDREVRVNSPVTNPHILGLFHEAMAGKLPVTAGFTETSKVVINSDASPKEIRQRLKLHGGWVYCVDALKIAMESKSRINMVMLGAIVKAAGFIPLEPVEMLVKDTLGKKYPDLLEKNLEGVRRGYEEVRHEAFKPDGKFEEVPYKEPENEWGYENAPIGGVNIRFGSTVSNDLSPSREGYIPLFIQDKCINCGLCDSTCPDMVFQFKPGTYRGKEAMVNCGLDYHHCKGCLRCVDVCCLLYTSRCV
;
A
#
# COMPACT_ATOMS: atom_id res chain seq x y z
N MET A 1 -2.03 22.35 -22.20
CA MET A 1 -2.19 23.64 -21.48
C MET A 1 -2.46 23.33 -20.02
N LYS A 2 -1.88 24.10 -19.08
CA LYS A 2 -2.23 23.98 -17.67
C LYS A 2 -3.67 24.45 -17.47
N GLN A 3 -4.45 23.69 -16.72
CA GLN A 3 -5.78 24.11 -16.24
C GLN A 3 -5.64 24.45 -14.75
N PRO A 4 -5.36 25.71 -14.40
CA PRO A 4 -5.14 26.08 -13.01
C PRO A 4 -6.40 25.77 -12.19
N VAL A 5 -6.20 25.05 -11.10
CA VAL A 5 -7.26 24.71 -10.15
C VAL A 5 -6.98 25.38 -8.82
N GLU A 6 -8.04 25.76 -8.13
CA GLU A 6 -7.97 26.25 -6.77
C GLU A 6 -8.11 25.08 -5.79
N LEU A 7 -7.22 25.04 -4.77
CA LEU A 7 -7.28 24.00 -3.74
C LEU A 7 -8.46 24.32 -2.79
N PRO A 8 -9.39 23.37 -2.59
CA PRO A 8 -10.61 23.63 -1.80
C PRO A 8 -10.32 23.75 -0.31
N GLU A 9 -9.26 23.10 0.15
CA GLU A 9 -8.85 23.03 1.55
C GLU A 9 -7.33 22.89 1.61
N ILE A 10 -6.71 23.53 2.58
CA ILE A 10 -5.28 23.40 2.86
C ILE A 10 -5.07 23.29 4.37
N ASN A 11 -4.04 22.58 4.80
CA ASN A 11 -3.67 22.51 6.21
C ASN A 11 -3.00 23.81 6.67
N GLU A 12 -2.64 23.89 7.96
CA GLU A 12 -1.94 25.02 8.57
C GLU A 12 -0.63 25.41 7.87
N ASN A 13 0.01 24.44 7.22
CA ASN A 13 1.25 24.63 6.44
C ASN A 13 0.97 25.07 4.99
N GLY A 14 -0.28 25.22 4.60
CA GLY A 14 -0.70 25.65 3.26
C GLY A 14 -0.62 24.55 2.20
N TYR A 15 -0.71 23.28 2.58
CA TYR A 15 -0.67 22.13 1.69
C TYR A 15 -1.99 21.39 1.64
N TYR A 16 -2.35 20.92 0.45
CA TYR A 16 -3.30 19.83 0.27
C TYR A 16 -2.53 18.52 0.22
N GLU A 17 -2.82 17.61 1.14
CA GLU A 17 -2.00 16.42 1.36
C GLU A 17 -2.76 15.13 1.07
N ILE A 18 -2.10 14.24 0.33
CA ILE A 18 -2.61 12.89 0.01
C ILE A 18 -1.61 11.85 0.53
N ARG A 19 -2.12 10.83 1.20
CA ARG A 19 -1.34 9.68 1.65
C ARG A 19 -1.91 8.41 1.04
N LEU A 20 -1.05 7.64 0.37
CA LEU A 20 -1.40 6.34 -0.18
C LEU A 20 -0.74 5.25 0.66
N GLU A 21 -1.53 4.27 1.08
CA GLU A 21 -1.10 3.11 1.85
C GLU A 21 -1.30 1.85 1.02
N SER A 22 -0.28 1.02 0.89
CA SER A 22 -0.28 -0.16 0.02
C SER A 22 0.72 -1.21 0.47
N ILE A 23 0.65 -2.37 -0.16
CA ILE A 23 1.77 -3.31 -0.21
C ILE A 23 2.53 -3.17 -1.53
N GLY A 24 3.81 -3.56 -1.51
CA GLY A 24 4.65 -3.53 -2.71
C GLY A 24 4.08 -4.44 -3.80
N GLY A 25 3.89 -3.88 -5.01
CA GLY A 25 3.35 -4.60 -6.18
C GLY A 25 2.03 -4.04 -6.69
N LEU A 26 1.21 -3.37 -5.88
CA LEU A 26 -0.08 -2.82 -6.30
C LEU A 26 0.02 -1.44 -6.99
N GLY A 27 1.21 -0.85 -7.04
CA GLY A 27 1.48 0.35 -7.83
C GLY A 27 1.13 1.68 -7.17
N ALA A 28 1.02 1.76 -5.84
CA ALA A 28 0.78 3.00 -5.12
C ALA A 28 1.88 4.06 -5.37
N ASN A 29 3.15 3.65 -5.46
CA ASN A 29 4.25 4.58 -5.80
C ASN A 29 4.08 5.21 -7.17
N LEU A 30 3.64 4.43 -8.17
CA LEU A 30 3.38 4.97 -9.51
C LEU A 30 2.16 5.91 -9.47
N CYS A 31 1.11 5.55 -8.76
CA CYS A 31 -0.06 6.41 -8.56
C CYS A 31 0.33 7.74 -7.88
N GLY A 32 1.15 7.67 -6.81
CA GLY A 32 1.66 8.86 -6.13
C GLY A 32 2.52 9.75 -7.02
N LYS A 33 3.38 9.14 -7.85
CA LYS A 33 4.16 9.88 -8.85
C LYS A 33 3.26 10.57 -9.87
N LEU A 34 2.25 9.87 -10.41
CA LEU A 34 1.29 10.43 -11.35
C LEU A 34 0.50 11.60 -10.75
N LEU A 35 0.06 11.48 -9.48
CA LEU A 35 -0.59 12.58 -8.77
C LEU A 35 0.34 13.78 -8.58
N GLY A 36 1.62 13.54 -8.27
CA GLY A 36 2.62 14.61 -8.20
C GLY A 36 2.82 15.32 -9.54
N GLU A 37 3.00 14.57 -10.62
CA GLU A 37 3.13 15.09 -11.98
C GLU A 37 1.85 15.81 -12.45
N LEU A 38 0.67 15.29 -12.07
CA LEU A 38 -0.61 15.93 -12.38
C LEU A 38 -0.67 17.34 -11.81
N GLY A 39 -0.36 17.51 -10.52
CA GLY A 39 -0.33 18.82 -9.88
C GLY A 39 0.59 19.82 -10.58
N ALA A 40 1.84 19.40 -10.82
CA ALA A 40 2.88 20.27 -11.36
C ALA A 40 2.72 20.60 -12.86
N LEU A 41 2.31 19.63 -13.66
CA LEU A 41 2.34 19.76 -15.12
C LEU A 41 0.99 20.20 -15.71
N TYR A 42 -0.13 19.83 -15.06
CA TYR A 42 -1.46 20.01 -15.63
C TYR A 42 -2.38 20.93 -14.82
N LEU A 43 -2.22 20.96 -13.48
CA LEU A 43 -3.14 21.72 -12.62
C LEU A 43 -2.62 23.09 -12.18
N GLY A 44 -1.42 23.50 -12.61
CA GLY A 44 -0.84 24.79 -12.22
C GLY A 44 -0.50 24.89 -10.73
N LEU A 45 -0.19 23.76 -10.08
CA LEU A 45 0.18 23.72 -8.67
C LEU A 45 1.67 23.46 -8.50
N ASN A 46 2.23 23.91 -7.39
CA ASN A 46 3.50 23.38 -6.93
C ASN A 46 3.25 22.05 -6.20
N SER A 47 4.05 21.05 -6.54
CA SER A 47 3.82 19.67 -6.14
C SER A 47 5.09 18.94 -5.74
N ALA A 48 5.02 18.13 -4.72
CA ALA A 48 6.03 17.14 -4.38
C ALA A 48 5.39 15.79 -4.12
N SER A 49 6.06 14.72 -4.59
CA SER A 49 5.68 13.35 -4.27
C SER A 49 6.90 12.54 -3.89
N PHE A 50 6.80 11.76 -2.83
CA PHE A 50 7.84 10.85 -2.40
C PHE A 50 7.23 9.60 -1.78
N SER A 51 8.02 8.54 -1.72
CA SER A 51 7.54 7.23 -1.24
C SER A 51 8.44 6.72 -0.12
N SER A 52 7.81 6.07 0.83
CA SER A 52 8.45 5.30 1.89
C SER A 52 8.17 3.82 1.66
N TYR A 53 9.21 3.02 1.59
CA TYR A 53 9.13 1.58 1.40
C TYR A 53 10.29 0.89 2.09
N GLY A 54 10.07 -0.36 2.49
CA GLY A 54 11.12 -1.19 3.06
C GLY A 54 12.14 -1.67 2.02
N SER A 55 13.13 -2.42 2.46
CA SER A 55 14.17 -3.02 1.60
C SER A 55 13.61 -3.98 0.54
N GLU A 56 12.43 -4.53 0.76
CA GLU A 56 11.78 -5.48 -0.12
C GLU A 56 10.87 -4.81 -1.14
N LYS A 57 10.97 -5.23 -2.41
CA LYS A 57 10.20 -4.64 -3.51
C LYS A 57 8.77 -5.14 -3.63
N ARG A 58 8.42 -6.30 -3.05
CA ARG A 58 7.08 -6.90 -3.11
C ARG A 58 6.65 -7.39 -1.74
N GLY A 59 5.37 -7.15 -1.42
CA GLY A 59 4.73 -7.64 -0.21
C GLY A 59 5.07 -6.88 1.08
N SER A 60 5.97 -5.90 1.06
CA SER A 60 6.20 -5.02 2.21
C SER A 60 5.28 -3.80 2.19
N PRO A 61 4.93 -3.23 3.35
CA PRO A 61 4.17 -1.99 3.39
C PRO A 61 4.87 -0.86 2.63
N VAL A 62 4.09 -0.14 1.85
CA VAL A 62 4.54 0.98 1.02
C VAL A 62 3.62 2.16 1.25
N LYS A 63 4.20 3.33 1.43
CA LYS A 63 3.47 4.60 1.52
C LYS A 63 3.93 5.55 0.43
N ALA A 64 2.99 6.29 -0.14
CA ALA A 64 3.32 7.43 -1.00
C ALA A 64 2.65 8.68 -0.44
N TYR A 65 3.39 9.76 -0.45
CA TYR A 65 2.99 11.06 0.09
C TYR A 65 3.02 12.09 -1.02
N ILE A 66 1.93 12.81 -1.19
CA ILE A 66 1.79 13.85 -2.19
C ILE A 66 1.37 15.12 -1.49
N ARG A 67 2.02 16.24 -1.83
CA ARG A 67 1.69 17.58 -1.36
C ARG A 67 1.50 18.50 -2.52
N TRP A 68 0.40 19.24 -2.49
CA TRP A 68 0.10 20.30 -3.44
C TRP A 68 -0.07 21.63 -2.71
N CYS A 69 0.42 22.71 -3.32
CA CYS A 69 0.15 24.09 -2.90
C CYS A 69 0.01 25.00 -4.10
N GLY A 70 -0.44 26.23 -3.88
CA GLY A 70 -0.52 27.25 -4.92
C GLY A 70 0.84 27.60 -5.53
N GLU A 71 0.83 28.27 -6.68
CA GLU A 71 2.07 28.67 -7.38
C GLU A 71 2.93 29.67 -6.57
N ASP A 72 2.33 30.38 -5.62
CA ASP A 72 2.97 31.35 -4.73
C ASP A 72 3.84 30.71 -3.62
N ARG A 73 3.77 29.40 -3.47
CA ARG A 73 4.45 28.64 -2.41
C ARG A 73 5.20 27.44 -2.96
N GLU A 74 6.32 27.10 -2.34
CA GLU A 74 7.09 25.89 -2.65
C GLU A 74 6.85 24.79 -1.63
N VAL A 75 6.83 23.53 -2.07
CA VAL A 75 6.81 22.37 -1.18
C VAL A 75 8.25 22.05 -0.77
N ARG A 76 8.64 22.41 0.45
CA ARG A 76 9.99 22.16 1.00
C ARG A 76 10.02 21.08 2.08
N VAL A 77 8.91 20.37 2.28
CA VAL A 77 8.75 19.39 3.36
C VAL A 77 8.74 17.97 2.79
N ASN A 78 9.65 17.12 3.29
CA ASN A 78 9.77 15.71 2.92
C ASN A 78 9.34 14.75 4.05
N SER A 79 8.80 15.25 5.16
CA SER A 79 8.28 14.42 6.25
C SER A 79 7.04 13.61 5.81
N PRO A 80 6.70 12.54 6.50
CA PRO A 80 5.44 11.82 6.27
C PRO A 80 4.22 12.74 6.36
N VAL A 81 3.18 12.45 5.58
CA VAL A 81 1.87 13.10 5.71
C VAL A 81 1.16 12.49 6.92
N THR A 82 0.93 13.31 7.94
CA THR A 82 0.30 12.89 9.21
C THR A 82 -1.22 12.93 9.12
N ASN A 83 -1.78 14.04 8.66
CA ASN A 83 -3.22 14.29 8.57
C ASN A 83 -3.62 14.48 7.09
N PRO A 84 -3.91 13.40 6.35
CA PRO A 84 -4.22 13.51 4.94
C PRO A 84 -5.63 14.05 4.68
N HIS A 85 -5.78 14.90 3.67
CA HIS A 85 -7.09 15.25 3.10
C HIS A 85 -7.67 14.05 2.34
N ILE A 86 -6.79 13.27 1.66
CA ILE A 86 -7.17 12.00 1.04
C ILE A 86 -6.23 10.90 1.52
N LEU A 87 -6.82 9.82 2.03
CA LEU A 87 -6.15 8.55 2.34
C LEU A 87 -6.53 7.53 1.26
N GLY A 88 -5.58 7.12 0.42
CA GLY A 88 -5.78 6.04 -0.56
C GLY A 88 -5.31 4.70 0.00
N LEU A 89 -6.20 3.74 0.19
CA LEU A 89 -5.90 2.42 0.72
C LEU A 89 -6.03 1.35 -0.38
N PHE A 90 -4.90 0.87 -0.89
CA PHE A 90 -4.84 -0.07 -2.01
C PHE A 90 -5.07 -1.53 -1.58
N HIS A 91 -4.82 -1.84 -0.32
CA HIS A 91 -4.94 -3.18 0.23
C HIS A 91 -5.65 -3.15 1.59
N GLU A 92 -6.91 -3.59 1.60
CA GLU A 92 -7.78 -3.52 2.77
C GLU A 92 -7.23 -4.28 3.99
N ALA A 93 -6.58 -5.43 3.76
CA ALA A 93 -6.06 -6.27 4.85
C ALA A 93 -5.01 -5.59 5.74
N MET A 94 -4.41 -4.48 5.29
CA MET A 94 -3.48 -3.69 6.12
C MET A 94 -4.18 -3.03 7.30
N ALA A 95 -5.45 -2.66 7.15
CA ALA A 95 -6.19 -1.89 8.15
C ALA A 95 -6.38 -2.61 9.50
N GLY A 96 -6.40 -3.93 9.49
CA GLY A 96 -6.53 -4.73 10.72
C GLY A 96 -5.23 -4.87 11.52
N LYS A 97 -4.08 -4.49 10.94
CA LYS A 97 -2.75 -4.80 11.47
C LYS A 97 -1.84 -3.59 11.58
N LEU A 98 -2.07 -2.57 10.77
CA LEU A 98 -1.31 -1.32 10.75
C LEU A 98 -2.22 -0.14 11.02
N PRO A 99 -1.74 0.93 11.67
CA PRO A 99 -2.54 2.12 11.96
C PRO A 99 -2.70 3.00 10.71
N VAL A 100 -3.23 2.43 9.61
CA VAL A 100 -3.37 3.12 8.32
C VAL A 100 -4.31 4.32 8.38
N THR A 101 -5.25 4.34 9.33
CA THR A 101 -6.21 5.43 9.55
C THR A 101 -5.72 6.48 10.53
N ALA A 102 -4.52 6.35 11.10
CA ALA A 102 -3.98 7.35 12.02
C ALA A 102 -3.88 8.72 11.34
N GLY A 103 -4.37 9.75 12.00
CA GLY A 103 -4.46 11.12 11.48
C GLY A 103 -5.62 11.36 10.50
N PHE A 104 -6.55 10.41 10.34
CA PHE A 104 -7.78 10.61 9.58
C PHE A 104 -8.76 11.44 10.38
N THR A 105 -9.20 12.58 9.85
CA THR A 105 -10.11 13.55 10.49
C THR A 105 -11.51 13.46 9.91
N GLU A 106 -12.46 14.20 10.49
CA GLU A 106 -13.84 14.25 9.99
C GLU A 106 -13.99 14.91 8.61
N THR A 107 -13.01 15.71 8.18
CA THR A 107 -12.97 16.30 6.82
C THR A 107 -12.24 15.43 5.83
N SER A 108 -11.48 14.46 6.30
CA SER A 108 -10.70 13.55 5.45
C SER A 108 -11.58 12.62 4.61
N LYS A 109 -11.03 12.19 3.48
CA LYS A 109 -11.66 11.26 2.55
C LYS A 109 -10.80 10.00 2.43
N VAL A 110 -11.36 8.82 2.73
CA VAL A 110 -10.68 7.55 2.44
C VAL A 110 -11.17 6.98 1.13
N VAL A 111 -10.24 6.60 0.25
CA VAL A 111 -10.50 5.89 -1.02
C VAL A 111 -9.91 4.50 -0.89
N ILE A 112 -10.76 3.48 -0.89
CA ILE A 112 -10.33 2.10 -0.63
C ILE A 112 -10.66 1.16 -1.78
N ASN A 113 -9.71 0.28 -2.10
CA ASN A 113 -9.93 -0.86 -2.98
C ASN A 113 -10.70 -1.94 -2.22
N SER A 114 -12.01 -1.96 -2.37
CA SER A 114 -12.91 -2.95 -1.75
C SER A 114 -14.25 -3.00 -2.49
N ASP A 115 -14.85 -4.18 -2.54
CA ASP A 115 -16.21 -4.43 -3.01
C ASP A 115 -17.29 -4.13 -1.96
N ALA A 116 -16.88 -3.93 -0.70
CA ALA A 116 -17.75 -3.64 0.42
C ALA A 116 -18.44 -2.27 0.28
N SER A 117 -19.55 -2.08 0.97
CA SER A 117 -20.23 -0.78 1.04
C SER A 117 -19.49 0.22 1.91
N PRO A 118 -19.66 1.55 1.70
CA PRO A 118 -19.08 2.57 2.55
C PRO A 118 -19.38 2.39 4.05
N LYS A 119 -20.57 1.91 4.40
CA LYS A 119 -20.98 1.63 5.79
C LYS A 119 -20.18 0.50 6.41
N GLU A 120 -19.97 -0.58 5.67
CA GLU A 120 -19.15 -1.71 6.12
C GLU A 120 -17.69 -1.30 6.29
N ILE A 121 -17.15 -0.54 5.34
CA ILE A 121 -15.78 -0.04 5.43
C ILE A 121 -15.62 0.90 6.63
N ARG A 122 -16.55 1.82 6.88
CA ARG A 122 -16.52 2.63 8.10
C ARG A 122 -16.39 1.78 9.36
N GLN A 123 -17.13 0.68 9.44
CA GLN A 123 -17.08 -0.22 10.61
C GLN A 123 -15.76 -0.98 10.69
N ARG A 124 -15.26 -1.52 9.57
CA ARG A 124 -14.00 -2.26 9.53
C ARG A 124 -12.80 -1.38 9.88
N LEU A 125 -12.76 -0.17 9.34
CA LEU A 125 -11.71 0.82 9.60
C LEU A 125 -11.91 1.59 10.91
N LYS A 126 -13.05 1.44 11.58
CA LYS A 126 -13.42 2.15 12.83
C LYS A 126 -13.33 3.68 12.68
N LEU A 127 -13.79 4.23 11.56
CA LEU A 127 -13.71 5.67 11.30
C LEU A 127 -14.74 6.43 12.12
N HIS A 128 -14.28 7.43 12.87
CA HIS A 128 -15.15 8.28 13.68
C HIS A 128 -16.08 9.16 12.82
N GLY A 129 -15.63 9.61 11.66
CA GLY A 129 -16.35 10.44 10.70
C GLY A 129 -15.67 10.47 9.35
N GLY A 130 -15.98 11.48 8.52
CA GLY A 130 -15.34 11.72 7.22
C GLY A 130 -16.05 11.04 6.06
N TRP A 131 -15.41 11.05 4.88
CA TRP A 131 -15.96 10.48 3.65
C TRP A 131 -15.32 9.14 3.33
N VAL A 132 -16.13 8.18 2.94
CA VAL A 132 -15.67 6.85 2.53
C VAL A 132 -16.02 6.62 1.08
N TYR A 133 -15.01 6.37 0.25
CA TYR A 133 -15.09 6.06 -1.17
C TYR A 133 -14.63 4.61 -1.38
N CYS A 134 -15.49 3.75 -1.91
CA CYS A 134 -15.20 2.34 -2.17
C CYS A 134 -15.24 2.04 -3.66
N VAL A 135 -14.22 1.39 -4.17
CA VAL A 135 -14.14 0.93 -5.55
C VAL A 135 -13.56 -0.48 -5.59
N ASP A 136 -14.19 -1.40 -6.30
CA ASP A 136 -13.63 -2.74 -6.57
C ASP A 136 -12.58 -2.63 -7.68
N ALA A 137 -11.42 -2.07 -7.31
CA ALA A 137 -10.36 -1.79 -8.25
C ALA A 137 -9.74 -3.06 -8.84
N LEU A 138 -9.77 -4.18 -8.10
CA LEU A 138 -9.29 -5.46 -8.61
C LEU A 138 -10.17 -5.97 -9.74
N LYS A 139 -11.48 -6.01 -9.52
CA LYS A 139 -12.45 -6.44 -10.53
C LYS A 139 -12.39 -5.59 -11.79
N ILE A 140 -12.44 -4.26 -11.64
CA ILE A 140 -12.37 -3.32 -12.76
C ILE A 140 -11.05 -3.49 -13.52
N ALA A 141 -9.91 -3.65 -12.83
CA ALA A 141 -8.62 -3.85 -13.47
C ALA A 141 -8.55 -5.18 -14.26
N MET A 142 -9.17 -6.24 -13.76
CA MET A 142 -9.27 -7.52 -14.48
C MET A 142 -10.13 -7.40 -15.75
N GLU A 143 -11.28 -6.78 -15.66
CA GLU A 143 -12.23 -6.60 -16.77
C GLU A 143 -11.66 -5.69 -17.87
N SER A 144 -11.10 -4.56 -17.50
CA SER A 144 -10.49 -3.59 -18.45
C SER A 144 -9.08 -3.99 -18.91
N LYS A 145 -8.49 -5.04 -18.34
CA LYS A 145 -7.09 -5.45 -18.55
C LYS A 145 -6.10 -4.32 -18.23
N SER A 146 -6.48 -3.45 -17.30
CA SER A 146 -5.65 -2.38 -16.75
C SER A 146 -4.93 -2.83 -15.47
N ARG A 147 -4.52 -1.91 -14.65
CA ARG A 147 -3.91 -2.17 -13.34
C ARG A 147 -4.70 -1.48 -12.23
N ILE A 148 -4.70 -2.05 -11.03
CA ILE A 148 -5.36 -1.51 -9.83
C ILE A 148 -5.03 -0.03 -9.61
N ASN A 149 -3.77 0.37 -9.79
CA ASN A 149 -3.34 1.75 -9.59
C ASN A 149 -3.97 2.76 -10.56
N MET A 150 -4.37 2.35 -11.75
CA MET A 150 -5.10 3.21 -12.69
C MET A 150 -6.54 3.44 -12.23
N VAL A 151 -7.19 2.38 -11.78
CA VAL A 151 -8.55 2.47 -11.21
C VAL A 151 -8.55 3.32 -9.94
N MET A 152 -7.58 3.08 -9.04
CA MET A 152 -7.43 3.88 -7.82
C MET A 152 -7.12 5.35 -8.12
N LEU A 153 -6.33 5.65 -9.15
CA LEU A 153 -6.08 7.02 -9.60
C LEU A 153 -7.40 7.73 -9.96
N GLY A 154 -8.25 7.09 -10.75
CA GLY A 154 -9.58 7.62 -11.09
C GLY A 154 -10.45 7.88 -9.86
N ALA A 155 -10.52 6.92 -8.94
CA ALA A 155 -11.29 7.04 -7.70
C ALA A 155 -10.77 8.15 -6.77
N ILE A 156 -9.43 8.32 -6.67
CA ILE A 156 -8.80 9.39 -5.89
C ILE A 156 -9.13 10.77 -6.51
N VAL A 157 -9.06 10.89 -7.81
CA VAL A 157 -9.44 12.12 -8.54
C VAL A 157 -10.91 12.46 -8.32
N LYS A 158 -11.80 11.47 -8.33
CA LYS A 158 -13.22 11.67 -7.98
C LYS A 158 -13.40 12.15 -6.55
N ALA A 159 -12.68 11.53 -5.61
CA ALA A 159 -12.74 11.93 -4.20
C ALA A 159 -12.17 13.36 -3.97
N ALA A 160 -11.15 13.76 -4.72
CA ALA A 160 -10.64 15.14 -4.67
C ALA A 160 -11.74 16.14 -5.00
N GLY A 161 -12.53 15.89 -6.04
CA GLY A 161 -13.73 16.67 -6.38
C GLY A 161 -13.45 17.96 -7.16
N PHE A 162 -12.24 18.48 -7.14
CA PHE A 162 -11.84 19.70 -7.83
C PHE A 162 -10.97 19.46 -9.08
N ILE A 163 -10.60 18.21 -9.33
CA ILE A 163 -9.75 17.82 -10.46
C ILE A 163 -10.61 17.32 -11.61
N PRO A 164 -10.60 17.99 -12.79
CA PRO A 164 -11.24 17.47 -13.98
C PRO A 164 -10.56 16.16 -14.44
N LEU A 165 -11.32 15.28 -15.09
CA LEU A 165 -10.79 13.98 -15.56
C LEU A 165 -9.84 14.16 -16.77
N GLU A 166 -10.09 15.15 -17.63
CA GLU A 166 -9.32 15.40 -18.84
C GLU A 166 -7.80 15.57 -18.62
N PRO A 167 -7.32 16.41 -17.66
CA PRO A 167 -5.90 16.50 -17.34
C PRO A 167 -5.27 15.17 -16.90
N VAL A 168 -6.05 14.33 -16.23
CA VAL A 168 -5.59 12.99 -15.79
C VAL A 168 -5.38 12.08 -17.00
N GLU A 169 -6.32 12.07 -17.93
CA GLU A 169 -6.18 11.30 -19.18
C GLU A 169 -5.00 11.80 -20.01
N MET A 170 -4.80 13.12 -20.10
CA MET A 170 -3.65 13.70 -20.81
C MET A 170 -2.33 13.26 -20.16
N LEU A 171 -2.24 13.30 -18.83
CA LEU A 171 -1.07 12.81 -18.10
C LEU A 171 -0.79 11.33 -18.40
N VAL A 172 -1.81 10.47 -18.36
CA VAL A 172 -1.65 9.03 -18.66
C VAL A 172 -1.19 8.81 -20.09
N LYS A 173 -1.70 9.58 -21.07
CA LYS A 173 -1.26 9.55 -22.47
C LYS A 173 0.20 9.96 -22.59
N ASP A 174 0.59 11.04 -21.95
CA ASP A 174 1.93 11.63 -22.07
C ASP A 174 3.02 10.83 -21.35
N THR A 175 2.67 10.11 -20.28
CA THR A 175 3.60 9.31 -19.47
C THR A 175 3.59 7.84 -19.86
N LEU A 176 2.50 7.15 -19.57
CA LEU A 176 2.38 5.70 -19.78
C LEU A 176 2.12 5.34 -21.24
N GLY A 177 1.37 6.19 -21.98
CA GLY A 177 1.06 5.93 -23.38
C GLY A 177 2.31 5.96 -24.25
N LYS A 178 3.25 6.88 -23.99
CA LYS A 178 4.54 6.90 -24.72
C LYS A 178 5.40 5.67 -24.44
N LYS A 179 5.34 5.15 -23.24
CA LYS A 179 6.15 3.99 -22.83
C LYS A 179 5.51 2.64 -23.15
N TYR A 180 4.19 2.57 -23.10
CA TYR A 180 3.40 1.36 -23.29
C TYR A 180 2.15 1.65 -24.14
N PRO A 181 2.30 1.91 -25.44
CA PRO A 181 1.17 2.32 -26.28
C PRO A 181 0.06 1.28 -26.36
N ASP A 182 0.39 -0.01 -26.35
CA ASP A 182 -0.58 -1.13 -26.40
C ASP A 182 -1.46 -1.24 -25.14
N LEU A 183 -1.07 -0.59 -24.06
CA LEU A 183 -1.82 -0.57 -22.79
C LEU A 183 -2.54 0.75 -22.54
N LEU A 184 -2.39 1.74 -23.42
CA LEU A 184 -2.92 3.08 -23.20
C LEU A 184 -4.43 3.08 -22.99
N GLU A 185 -5.19 2.54 -23.94
CA GLU A 185 -6.66 2.53 -23.85
C GLU A 185 -7.16 1.74 -22.64
N LYS A 186 -6.50 0.63 -22.30
CA LYS A 186 -6.81 -0.16 -21.10
C LYS A 186 -6.60 0.64 -19.82
N ASN A 187 -5.49 1.39 -19.75
CA ASN A 187 -5.20 2.26 -18.60
C ASN A 187 -6.18 3.43 -18.50
N LEU A 188 -6.54 4.06 -19.62
CA LEU A 188 -7.55 5.12 -19.65
C LEU A 188 -8.91 4.61 -19.22
N GLU A 189 -9.31 3.44 -19.71
CA GLU A 189 -10.56 2.78 -19.29
C GLU A 189 -10.55 2.49 -17.78
N GLY A 190 -9.46 1.99 -17.23
CA GLY A 190 -9.30 1.79 -15.79
C GLY A 190 -9.49 3.09 -14.99
N VAL A 191 -8.91 4.21 -15.46
CA VAL A 191 -9.06 5.52 -14.82
C VAL A 191 -10.52 6.00 -14.88
N ARG A 192 -11.17 5.92 -16.06
CA ARG A 192 -12.56 6.35 -16.25
C ARG A 192 -13.50 5.56 -15.35
N ARG A 193 -13.42 4.24 -15.39
CA ARG A 193 -14.26 3.38 -14.57
C ARG A 193 -14.02 3.58 -13.08
N GLY A 194 -12.77 3.76 -12.65
CA GLY A 194 -12.44 4.12 -11.27
C GLY A 194 -13.07 5.42 -10.81
N TYR A 195 -13.15 6.41 -11.71
CA TYR A 195 -13.81 7.69 -11.45
C TYR A 195 -15.34 7.57 -11.41
N GLU A 196 -15.94 6.77 -12.28
CA GLU A 196 -17.40 6.65 -12.46
C GLU A 196 -18.03 5.67 -11.49
N GLU A 197 -17.40 4.51 -11.25
CA GLU A 197 -17.97 3.39 -10.49
C GLU A 197 -17.67 3.47 -8.97
N VAL A 198 -16.89 4.47 -8.52
CA VAL A 198 -16.62 4.64 -7.09
C VAL A 198 -17.90 5.03 -6.33
N ARG A 199 -18.24 4.25 -5.32
CA ARG A 199 -19.37 4.49 -4.40
C ARG A 199 -18.89 5.26 -3.19
N HIS A 200 -19.65 6.24 -2.73
CA HIS A 200 -19.23 7.05 -1.58
C HIS A 200 -20.39 7.44 -0.67
N GLU A 201 -20.04 7.66 0.59
CA GLU A 201 -20.96 8.14 1.62
C GLU A 201 -20.19 8.98 2.66
N ALA A 202 -20.85 10.04 3.16
CA ALA A 202 -20.30 10.87 4.23
C ALA A 202 -20.84 10.41 5.58
N PHE A 203 -19.97 10.41 6.58
CA PHE A 203 -20.34 10.05 7.95
C PHE A 203 -19.96 11.17 8.91
N LYS A 204 -20.95 11.59 9.71
CA LYS A 204 -20.70 12.50 10.82
C LYS A 204 -20.23 11.71 12.04
N PRO A 205 -19.43 12.34 12.93
CA PRO A 205 -19.11 11.73 14.22
C PRO A 205 -20.40 11.40 14.99
N ASP A 206 -20.54 10.15 15.38
CA ASP A 206 -21.69 9.62 16.12
C ASP A 206 -21.31 9.03 17.49
N GLY A 207 -20.05 9.22 17.91
CA GLY A 207 -19.51 8.70 19.17
C GLY A 207 -19.24 7.20 19.18
N LYS A 208 -19.47 6.48 18.06
CA LYS A 208 -19.24 5.03 17.97
C LYS A 208 -17.77 4.66 17.93
N PHE A 209 -16.98 5.48 17.27
CA PHE A 209 -15.53 5.30 17.13
C PHE A 209 -14.83 6.60 17.51
N GLU A 210 -13.64 6.48 18.09
CA GLU A 210 -12.79 7.60 18.46
C GLU A 210 -11.88 7.99 17.29
N GLU A 211 -11.48 9.25 17.26
CA GLU A 211 -10.43 9.72 16.35
C GLU A 211 -9.10 9.14 16.77
N VAL A 212 -8.35 8.60 15.80
CA VAL A 212 -7.02 8.03 16.03
C VAL A 212 -5.98 9.07 15.56
N PRO A 213 -5.37 9.85 16.48
CA PRO A 213 -4.35 10.81 16.09
C PRO A 213 -3.12 10.11 15.55
N TYR A 214 -2.43 10.77 14.61
CA TYR A 214 -1.12 10.31 14.18
C TYR A 214 -0.13 10.45 15.34
N LYS A 215 0.56 9.37 15.66
CA LYS A 215 1.67 9.39 16.63
C LYS A 215 2.97 9.19 15.86
N GLU A 216 3.87 10.12 15.97
CA GLU A 216 5.22 9.93 15.46
C GLU A 216 5.88 8.76 16.19
N PRO A 217 6.60 7.88 15.48
CA PRO A 217 7.41 6.87 16.14
C PRO A 217 8.41 7.56 17.08
N GLU A 218 8.43 7.16 18.34
CA GLU A 218 9.44 7.63 19.28
C GLU A 218 10.82 7.14 18.81
N ASN A 219 11.67 8.08 18.44
CA ASN A 219 13.08 7.77 18.15
C ASN A 219 13.78 7.50 19.47
N GLU A 220 14.10 6.24 19.70
CA GLU A 220 14.79 5.82 20.91
C GLU A 220 16.17 6.52 21.07
N TRP A 221 16.81 6.78 19.95
CA TRP A 221 18.10 7.47 19.90
C TRP A 221 18.04 8.71 19.03
N GLY A 222 18.45 9.81 19.62
CA GLY A 222 18.66 11.09 18.95
C GLY A 222 20.10 11.53 19.05
N TYR A 223 20.39 12.77 18.67
CA TYR A 223 21.73 13.35 18.70
C TYR A 223 22.38 13.29 20.10
N GLU A 224 21.61 13.49 21.17
CA GLU A 224 22.10 13.55 22.53
C GLU A 224 22.37 12.20 23.19
N ASN A 225 21.65 11.16 22.79
CA ASN A 225 21.66 9.85 23.45
C ASN A 225 22.05 8.68 22.54
N ALA A 226 22.45 8.96 21.30
CA ALA A 226 22.91 7.92 20.40
C ALA A 226 24.20 7.25 20.94
N PRO A 227 24.38 5.94 20.73
CA PRO A 227 25.61 5.26 21.07
C PRO A 227 26.83 5.90 20.42
N ILE A 228 27.99 5.80 21.05
CA ILE A 228 29.23 6.32 20.52
C ILE A 228 29.49 5.76 19.11
N GLY A 229 29.78 6.65 18.16
CA GLY A 229 29.97 6.30 16.76
C GLY A 229 28.66 6.13 15.97
N GLY A 230 27.47 6.38 16.57
CA GLY A 230 26.17 6.29 15.90
C GLY A 230 25.78 4.87 15.48
N VAL A 231 26.45 3.85 16.02
CA VAL A 231 26.21 2.45 15.67
C VAL A 231 24.96 1.94 16.40
N ASN A 232 24.01 1.38 15.67
CA ASN A 232 22.86 0.70 16.28
C ASN A 232 23.34 -0.58 16.98
N ILE A 233 23.30 -0.58 18.30
CA ILE A 233 23.67 -1.74 19.14
C ILE A 233 22.53 -2.74 19.31
N ARG A 234 21.32 -2.41 18.90
CA ARG A 234 20.16 -3.32 18.86
C ARG A 234 20.09 -4.01 17.50
N PHE A 235 20.71 -5.14 17.40
CA PHE A 235 20.57 -6.03 16.24
C PHE A 235 19.36 -6.95 16.43
N GLY A 236 18.90 -7.60 15.35
CA GLY A 236 17.76 -8.52 15.39
C GLY A 236 16.38 -7.84 15.37
N SER A 237 16.29 -6.58 14.92
CA SER A 237 15.01 -5.87 14.75
C SER A 237 14.02 -6.61 13.84
N THR A 238 14.52 -7.45 12.94
CA THR A 238 13.70 -8.34 12.09
C THR A 238 12.88 -9.35 12.89
N VAL A 239 13.30 -9.74 14.09
CA VAL A 239 12.59 -10.69 14.96
C VAL A 239 11.20 -10.14 15.36
N SER A 240 11.06 -8.84 15.52
CA SER A 240 9.79 -8.19 15.86
C SER A 240 8.97 -7.75 14.66
N ASN A 241 9.50 -7.92 13.44
CA ASN A 241 8.85 -7.45 12.23
C ASN A 241 7.74 -8.41 11.77
N ASP A 242 6.48 -8.03 11.96
CA ASP A 242 5.33 -8.81 11.48
C ASP A 242 5.07 -8.55 9.99
N LEU A 243 5.34 -9.54 9.14
CA LEU A 243 5.08 -9.47 7.71
C LEU A 243 3.67 -9.97 7.32
N SER A 244 2.86 -10.39 8.29
CA SER A 244 1.50 -10.87 8.01
C SER A 244 0.56 -9.82 7.39
N PRO A 245 0.72 -8.50 7.60
CA PRO A 245 -0.05 -7.47 6.90
C PRO A 245 0.15 -7.44 5.38
N SER A 246 1.27 -7.98 4.91
CA SER A 246 1.64 -7.99 3.49
C SER A 246 1.04 -9.14 2.69
N ARG A 247 0.28 -10.03 3.32
CA ARG A 247 -0.31 -11.21 2.67
C ARG A 247 -1.46 -10.81 1.75
N GLU A 248 -1.44 -11.37 0.54
CA GLU A 248 -2.47 -11.17 -0.48
C GLU A 248 -3.60 -12.22 -0.40
N GLY A 249 -3.86 -12.78 0.78
CA GLY A 249 -4.95 -13.75 1.01
C GLY A 249 -4.51 -15.21 1.05
N TYR A 250 -3.27 -15.54 0.65
CA TYR A 250 -2.76 -16.91 0.65
C TYR A 250 -1.54 -17.05 1.56
N ILE A 251 -1.41 -18.22 2.19
CA ILE A 251 -0.23 -18.64 2.93
C ILE A 251 0.09 -20.10 2.57
N PRO A 252 1.37 -20.50 2.57
CA PRO A 252 1.72 -21.91 2.37
C PRO A 252 1.32 -22.73 3.59
N LEU A 253 0.73 -23.90 3.38
CA LEU A 253 0.50 -24.89 4.43
C LEU A 253 1.64 -25.91 4.42
N PHE A 254 2.35 -26.05 5.53
CA PHE A 254 3.39 -27.04 5.68
C PHE A 254 2.82 -28.38 6.18
N ILE A 255 3.06 -29.46 5.43
CA ILE A 255 2.62 -30.81 5.76
C ILE A 255 3.87 -31.64 6.07
N GLN A 256 4.19 -31.76 7.36
CA GLN A 256 5.43 -32.38 7.83
C GLN A 256 5.60 -33.83 7.36
N ASP A 257 4.55 -34.63 7.45
CA ASP A 257 4.58 -36.07 7.10
C ASP A 257 4.90 -36.32 5.61
N LYS A 258 4.62 -35.34 4.76
CA LYS A 258 4.93 -35.42 3.33
C LYS A 258 6.31 -34.82 2.99
N CYS A 259 6.96 -34.12 3.90
CA CYS A 259 8.21 -33.42 3.64
C CYS A 259 9.39 -34.38 3.49
N ILE A 260 10.17 -34.22 2.41
CA ILE A 260 11.40 -35.01 2.17
C ILE A 260 12.69 -34.30 2.60
N ASN A 261 12.60 -33.17 3.29
CA ASN A 261 13.74 -32.39 3.80
C ASN A 261 14.74 -31.92 2.72
N CYS A 262 14.28 -31.63 1.50
CA CYS A 262 15.18 -31.22 0.41
C CYS A 262 15.73 -29.78 0.57
N GLY A 263 15.15 -28.94 1.43
CA GLY A 263 15.64 -27.58 1.72
C GLY A 263 15.33 -26.52 0.65
N LEU A 264 14.72 -26.87 -0.50
CA LEU A 264 14.45 -25.92 -1.58
C LEU A 264 13.55 -24.77 -1.16
N CYS A 265 12.57 -25.01 -0.30
CA CYS A 265 11.69 -23.99 0.23
C CYS A 265 12.44 -22.94 1.05
N ASP A 266 13.43 -23.35 1.84
CA ASP A 266 14.25 -22.47 2.66
C ASP A 266 15.21 -21.63 1.79
N SER A 267 15.94 -22.27 0.89
CA SER A 267 16.88 -21.58 -0.01
C SER A 267 16.23 -20.56 -0.94
N THR A 268 14.93 -20.72 -1.21
CA THR A 268 14.14 -19.81 -2.06
C THR A 268 13.40 -18.74 -1.26
N CYS A 269 13.24 -18.94 0.04
CA CYS A 269 12.47 -18.02 0.89
C CYS A 269 13.21 -16.68 1.05
N PRO A 270 12.64 -15.54 0.62
CA PRO A 270 13.29 -14.25 0.76
C PRO A 270 13.36 -13.78 2.23
N ASP A 271 12.52 -14.36 3.10
CA ASP A 271 12.39 -13.95 4.50
C ASP A 271 12.95 -15.01 5.47
N MET A 272 13.55 -16.12 4.95
CA MET A 272 14.18 -17.20 5.72
C MET A 272 13.30 -17.75 6.86
N VAL A 273 12.02 -17.95 6.59
CA VAL A 273 11.03 -18.30 7.64
C VAL A 273 11.00 -19.77 8.03
N PHE A 274 11.66 -20.66 7.27
CA PHE A 274 11.65 -22.08 7.55
C PHE A 274 12.55 -22.42 8.75
N GLN A 275 12.04 -23.30 9.62
CA GLN A 275 12.73 -23.72 10.84
C GLN A 275 13.24 -25.14 10.70
N PHE A 276 14.54 -25.31 10.84
CA PHE A 276 15.21 -26.61 10.85
C PHE A 276 15.76 -26.90 12.25
N LYS A 277 15.57 -28.13 12.71
CA LYS A 277 16.09 -28.61 14.00
C LYS A 277 16.84 -29.92 13.84
N PRO A 278 17.86 -30.20 14.68
CA PRO A 278 18.44 -31.53 14.75
C PRO A 278 17.38 -32.60 15.02
N GLY A 279 17.41 -33.69 14.26
CA GLY A 279 16.44 -34.76 14.39
C GLY A 279 16.84 -35.98 13.56
N THR A 280 15.93 -36.92 13.37
CA THR A 280 16.18 -38.12 12.59
C THR A 280 15.30 -38.14 11.37
N TYR A 281 15.92 -38.30 10.20
CA TYR A 281 15.23 -38.49 8.93
C TYR A 281 15.71 -39.76 8.23
N ARG A 282 14.79 -40.67 7.92
CA ARG A 282 15.08 -41.99 7.32
C ARG A 282 16.15 -42.79 8.09
N GLY A 283 16.10 -42.73 9.40
CA GLY A 283 17.03 -43.47 10.29
C GLY A 283 18.43 -42.85 10.42
N LYS A 284 18.65 -41.65 9.92
CA LYS A 284 19.93 -40.92 10.05
C LYS A 284 19.71 -39.58 10.74
N GLU A 285 20.72 -39.16 11.49
CA GLU A 285 20.75 -37.79 12.03
C GLU A 285 20.79 -36.77 10.92
N ALA A 286 19.91 -35.76 10.97
CA ALA A 286 19.79 -34.73 9.97
C ALA A 286 19.12 -33.47 10.56
N MET A 287 19.26 -32.33 9.89
CA MET A 287 18.42 -31.18 10.15
C MET A 287 17.06 -31.41 9.51
N VAL A 288 16.01 -31.44 10.33
CA VAL A 288 14.64 -31.73 9.90
C VAL A 288 13.85 -30.42 9.84
N ASN A 289 13.15 -30.21 8.73
CA ASN A 289 12.25 -29.09 8.57
C ASN A 289 11.04 -29.25 9.49
N CYS A 290 10.86 -28.32 10.42
CA CYS A 290 9.77 -28.33 11.41
C CYS A 290 8.61 -27.40 11.03
N GLY A 291 8.66 -26.78 9.85
CA GLY A 291 7.64 -25.83 9.39
C GLY A 291 8.20 -24.44 9.17
N LEU A 292 7.33 -23.46 9.23
CA LEU A 292 7.70 -22.06 8.99
C LEU A 292 7.11 -21.14 10.07
N ASP A 293 7.82 -20.03 10.30
CA ASP A 293 7.33 -18.95 11.14
C ASP A 293 6.35 -18.09 10.33
N TYR A 294 5.09 -18.22 10.66
CA TYR A 294 4.05 -17.45 9.99
C TYR A 294 4.07 -15.96 10.34
N HIS A 295 4.64 -15.55 11.46
CA HIS A 295 4.78 -14.14 11.80
C HIS A 295 5.62 -13.38 10.77
N HIS A 296 6.69 -14.00 10.30
CA HIS A 296 7.59 -13.44 9.30
C HIS A 296 7.25 -13.83 7.85
N CYS A 297 6.23 -14.67 7.64
CA CYS A 297 5.83 -15.10 6.31
C CYS A 297 4.91 -14.08 5.64
N LYS A 298 5.34 -13.48 4.53
CA LYS A 298 4.53 -12.55 3.72
C LYS A 298 3.60 -13.21 2.70
N GLY A 299 3.54 -14.54 2.63
CA GLY A 299 2.61 -15.25 1.76
C GLY A 299 2.95 -15.18 0.25
N CYS A 300 4.21 -14.99 -0.12
CA CYS A 300 4.62 -14.86 -1.54
C CYS A 300 4.58 -16.17 -2.34
N LEU A 301 4.34 -17.31 -1.71
CA LEU A 301 4.19 -18.67 -2.26
C LEU A 301 5.38 -19.22 -3.05
N ARG A 302 6.55 -18.58 -3.07
CA ARG A 302 7.75 -19.10 -3.77
C ARG A 302 8.15 -20.48 -3.30
N CYS A 303 7.97 -20.78 -2.02
CA CYS A 303 8.22 -22.10 -1.46
C CYS A 303 7.27 -23.19 -2.03
N VAL A 304 6.06 -22.81 -2.42
CA VAL A 304 5.10 -23.69 -3.09
C VAL A 304 5.57 -23.95 -4.52
N ASP A 305 6.00 -22.92 -5.25
CA ASP A 305 6.46 -23.03 -6.64
C ASP A 305 7.69 -23.94 -6.80
N VAL A 306 8.60 -23.98 -5.80
CA VAL A 306 9.82 -24.81 -5.88
C VAL A 306 9.68 -26.15 -5.19
N CYS A 307 8.55 -26.42 -4.53
CA CYS A 307 8.37 -27.68 -3.80
C CYS A 307 8.34 -28.85 -4.78
N CYS A 308 9.40 -29.66 -4.77
CA CYS A 308 9.56 -30.79 -5.69
C CYS A 308 8.44 -31.84 -5.54
N LEU A 309 7.72 -31.86 -4.41
CA LEU A 309 6.63 -32.78 -4.15
C LEU A 309 5.32 -32.38 -4.82
N LEU A 310 5.10 -31.09 -5.09
CA LEU A 310 3.88 -30.60 -5.75
C LEU A 310 3.86 -30.90 -7.26
N TYR A 311 5.04 -31.14 -7.85
CA TYR A 311 5.19 -31.45 -9.28
C TYR A 311 5.40 -32.93 -9.56
N THR A 312 5.50 -33.76 -8.53
CA THR A 312 5.63 -35.21 -8.68
C THR A 312 4.36 -35.90 -8.20
N SER A 313 3.94 -36.95 -8.91
CA SER A 313 2.76 -37.79 -8.56
C SER A 313 2.80 -38.42 -7.16
N ARG A 314 3.80 -38.10 -6.36
CA ARG A 314 3.99 -38.56 -4.97
C ARG A 314 3.42 -37.60 -3.91
N CYS A 315 2.84 -36.47 -4.34
CA CYS A 315 2.24 -35.43 -3.49
C CYS A 315 0.73 -35.27 -3.67
N VAL A 316 0.05 -36.33 -3.89
CA VAL A 316 -1.40 -36.37 -3.83
C VAL A 316 -1.84 -36.89 -2.48
#